data_bf5337e49dd0488a68ab5c4a02960d3b
#
_entry.id   bf5337e49dd0488a68ab5c4a02960d3b
#
_cell.length_a   1.000
_cell.length_b   1.000
_cell.length_c   1.000
_cell.angle_alpha   90.00
_cell.angle_beta   90.00
_cell.angle_gamma   90.00
#
_symmetry.space_group_name_H-M   'P 1'
#
loop_
_entity.id
_entity.type
_entity.pdbx_description
1 polymer ?
#
loop_
_entity_poly.entity_id
_entity_poly.type
_entity_poly.pdbx_seq_one_letter_code
_entity_poly.pdbx_strand_id
1 'polypeptide(L)'
;AAHSSVAGKANVLIFPDLNSGNICSKLVQRLASATLYGPILNGLCKPASDLSRGCSVNEVAGSAAIVALQSVEYRKLYPDAGRASAGRLLS
;
A
#
# COMPACT_ATOMS: atom_id res chain seq x y z
N ALA A 1 10.72 -18.07 -19.59
CA ALA A 1 9.28 -17.80 -19.77
C ALA A 1 8.97 -17.16 -21.14
N ALA A 2 9.56 -17.70 -22.21
CA ALA A 2 9.42 -17.14 -23.56
C ALA A 2 7.96 -17.09 -24.05
N HIS A 3 7.10 -17.97 -23.52
CA HIS A 3 5.69 -18.05 -23.91
C HIS A 3 4.75 -17.35 -22.92
N SER A 4 5.28 -16.71 -21.90
CA SER A 4 4.47 -15.99 -20.92
C SER A 4 3.98 -14.67 -21.51
N SER A 5 2.69 -14.35 -21.35
CA SER A 5 2.11 -13.08 -21.76
C SER A 5 2.53 -11.91 -20.85
N VAL A 6 3.04 -12.20 -19.65
CA VAL A 6 3.40 -11.18 -18.66
C VAL A 6 4.91 -11.01 -18.51
N ALA A 7 5.73 -11.90 -19.05
CA ALA A 7 7.17 -11.79 -18.93
C ALA A 7 7.69 -10.49 -19.56
N GLY A 8 8.45 -9.72 -18.82
CA GLY A 8 8.96 -8.41 -19.24
C GLY A 8 7.93 -7.27 -19.24
N LYS A 9 6.68 -7.55 -18.90
CA LYS A 9 5.57 -6.57 -18.91
C LYS A 9 4.85 -6.46 -17.57
N ALA A 10 5.24 -7.25 -16.58
CA ALA A 10 4.60 -7.24 -15.28
C ALA A 10 4.78 -5.91 -14.59
N ASN A 11 3.70 -5.37 -14.03
CA ASN A 11 3.71 -4.14 -13.24
C ASN A 11 3.31 -4.38 -11.78
N VAL A 12 3.03 -5.62 -11.41
CA VAL A 12 2.78 -6.04 -10.04
C VAL A 12 3.61 -7.29 -9.77
N LEU A 13 4.37 -7.29 -8.69
CA LEU A 13 5.20 -8.41 -8.28
C LEU A 13 4.73 -8.91 -6.92
N ILE A 14 4.49 -10.22 -6.84
CA ILE A 14 4.07 -10.88 -5.60
C ILE A 14 5.26 -11.65 -5.03
N PHE A 15 5.56 -11.40 -3.76
CA PHE A 15 6.65 -12.08 -3.06
C PHE A 15 6.08 -13.13 -2.11
N PRO A 16 6.83 -14.22 -1.87
CA PRO A 16 6.32 -15.34 -1.07
C PRO A 16 6.17 -15.02 0.42
N ASP A 17 6.91 -14.03 0.92
CA ASP A 17 6.86 -13.65 2.33
C ASP A 17 7.26 -12.19 2.52
N LEU A 18 7.06 -11.69 3.73
CA LEU A 18 7.35 -10.30 4.09
C LEU A 18 8.84 -9.99 3.99
N ASN A 19 9.70 -10.93 4.39
CA ASN A 19 11.14 -10.71 4.38
C ASN A 19 11.66 -10.48 2.95
N SER A 20 11.29 -11.33 2.00
CA SER A 20 11.71 -11.16 0.61
C SER A 20 11.14 -9.88 -0.01
N GLY A 21 9.90 -9.53 0.30
CA GLY A 21 9.29 -8.29 -0.16
C GLY A 21 10.03 -7.06 0.38
N ASN A 22 10.33 -7.04 1.68
CA ASN A 22 11.07 -5.95 2.31
C ASN A 22 12.48 -5.80 1.73
N ILE A 23 13.20 -6.90 1.58
CA ILE A 23 14.55 -6.88 1.01
C ILE A 23 14.51 -6.33 -0.41
N CYS A 24 13.60 -6.83 -1.24
CA CYS A 24 13.50 -6.41 -2.63
C CYS A 24 13.12 -4.94 -2.76
N SER A 25 12.14 -4.47 -2.01
CA SER A 25 11.70 -3.07 -2.07
C SER A 25 12.82 -2.11 -1.64
N LYS A 26 13.58 -2.45 -0.60
CA LYS A 26 14.71 -1.65 -0.18
C LYS A 26 15.84 -1.65 -1.20
N LEU A 27 16.14 -2.79 -1.80
CA LEU A 27 17.16 -2.88 -2.86
C LEU A 27 16.77 -2.03 -4.06
N VAL A 28 15.54 -2.12 -4.53
CA VAL A 28 15.08 -1.32 -5.67
C VAL A 28 15.13 0.17 -5.35
N GLN A 29 14.67 0.55 -4.15
CA GLN A 29 14.73 1.93 -3.71
C GLN A 29 16.17 2.48 -3.72
N ARG A 30 17.11 1.71 -3.20
CA ARG A 30 18.51 2.15 -3.05
C ARG A 30 19.30 2.05 -4.34
N LEU A 31 19.19 0.95 -5.08
CA LEU A 31 20.00 0.70 -6.27
C LEU A 31 19.43 1.33 -7.53
N ALA A 32 18.12 1.41 -7.65
CA ALA A 32 17.45 1.97 -8.82
C ALA A 32 16.97 3.42 -8.60
N SER A 33 17.30 4.01 -7.47
CA SER A 33 16.84 5.37 -7.10
C SER A 33 15.33 5.54 -7.21
N ALA A 34 14.58 4.48 -6.85
CA ALA A 34 13.13 4.48 -6.92
C ALA A 34 12.53 5.17 -5.69
N THR A 35 11.35 5.76 -5.86
CA THR A 35 10.58 6.30 -4.76
C THR A 35 9.68 5.21 -4.20
N LEU A 36 9.66 5.07 -2.87
CA LEU A 36 8.87 4.08 -2.17
C LEU A 36 7.71 4.75 -1.43
N TYR A 37 6.49 4.33 -1.75
CA TYR A 37 5.29 4.75 -1.03
C TYR A 37 4.67 3.53 -0.35
N GLY A 38 4.38 3.66 0.92
CA GLY A 38 3.79 2.56 1.68
C GLY A 38 4.61 2.19 2.90
N PRO A 39 4.31 1.06 3.54
CA PRO A 39 3.34 0.04 3.09
C PRO A 39 1.90 0.52 3.02
N ILE A 40 1.17 -0.01 2.05
CA ILE A 40 -0.25 0.26 1.86
C ILE A 40 -1.00 -1.00 2.29
N LEU A 41 -1.81 -0.87 3.33
CA LEU A 41 -2.50 -2.01 3.93
C LEU A 41 -3.85 -2.25 3.27
N ASN A 42 -4.16 -3.52 3.02
CA ASN A 42 -5.42 -3.95 2.45
C ASN A 42 -6.20 -4.81 3.46
N GLY A 43 -7.49 -4.91 3.28
CA GLY A 43 -8.34 -5.76 4.09
C GLY A 43 -8.73 -5.17 5.45
N LEU A 44 -8.47 -3.90 5.67
CA LEU A 44 -8.86 -3.21 6.90
C LEU A 44 -10.26 -2.60 6.77
N CYS A 45 -10.93 -2.42 7.88
CA CYS A 45 -12.24 -1.75 7.91
C CYS A 45 -12.17 -0.31 7.43
N LYS A 46 -11.05 0.36 7.68
CA LYS A 46 -10.75 1.70 7.19
C LYS A 46 -9.34 1.72 6.65
N PRO A 47 -9.06 2.53 5.62
CA PRO A 47 -7.71 2.64 5.10
C PRO A 47 -6.73 3.13 6.15
N ALA A 48 -5.56 2.52 6.15
CA ALA A 48 -4.46 2.89 7.03
C ALA A 48 -3.14 2.58 6.32
N SER A 49 -2.10 3.24 6.74
CA SER A 49 -0.75 3.00 6.27
C SER A 49 0.24 3.17 7.41
N ASP A 50 1.40 2.56 7.23
CA ASP A 50 2.52 2.71 8.15
C ASP A 50 3.68 3.35 7.39
N LEU A 51 4.71 3.76 8.11
CA LEU A 51 5.87 4.39 7.51
C LEU A 51 7.16 3.83 8.12
N SER A 52 8.18 3.70 7.28
CA SER A 52 9.50 3.33 7.71
C SER A 52 10.14 4.46 8.53
N ARG A 53 10.99 4.13 9.50
CA ARG A 53 11.73 5.11 10.30
C ARG A 53 12.60 6.02 9.45
N GLY A 54 13.11 5.52 8.32
CA GLY A 54 13.97 6.27 7.41
C GLY A 54 13.22 6.94 6.27
N CYS A 55 11.90 7.10 6.36
CA CYS A 55 11.13 7.69 5.27
C CYS A 55 11.40 9.19 5.11
N SER A 56 11.31 9.67 3.87
CA SER A 56 11.45 11.08 3.53
C SER A 56 10.11 11.81 3.69
N VAL A 57 10.16 13.14 3.67
CA VAL A 57 8.95 13.97 3.68
C VAL A 57 8.04 13.64 2.49
N ASN A 58 8.62 13.43 1.31
CA ASN A 58 7.86 13.07 0.11
C ASN A 58 7.17 11.71 0.27
N GLU A 59 7.81 10.75 0.90
CA GLU A 59 7.21 9.43 1.17
C GLU A 59 6.05 9.55 2.14
N VAL A 60 6.16 10.38 3.18
CA VAL A 60 5.06 10.66 4.11
C VAL A 60 3.88 11.29 3.38
N ALA A 61 4.13 12.33 2.60
CA ALA A 61 3.10 13.04 1.85
C ALA A 61 2.41 12.14 0.82
N GLY A 62 3.19 11.36 0.07
CA GLY A 62 2.65 10.43 -0.93
C GLY A 62 1.83 9.32 -0.30
N SER A 63 2.30 8.74 0.80
CA SER A 63 1.57 7.68 1.51
C SER A 63 0.27 8.22 2.10
N ALA A 64 0.28 9.42 2.66
CA ALA A 64 -0.93 10.08 3.16
C ALA A 64 -1.94 10.33 2.04
N ALA A 65 -1.48 10.77 0.88
CA ALA A 65 -2.34 10.98 -0.29
C ALA A 65 -3.00 9.67 -0.75
N ILE A 66 -2.26 8.58 -0.77
CA ILE A 66 -2.79 7.26 -1.15
C ILE A 66 -3.87 6.80 -0.15
N VAL A 67 -3.63 6.95 1.15
CA VAL A 67 -4.60 6.59 2.19
C VAL A 67 -5.87 7.44 2.04
N ALA A 68 -5.74 8.73 1.75
CA ALA A 68 -6.87 9.61 1.52
C ALA A 68 -7.71 9.16 0.31
N LEU A 69 -7.07 8.79 -0.80
CA LEU A 69 -7.75 8.25 -1.97
C LEU A 69 -8.45 6.92 -1.67
N GLN A 70 -7.80 6.03 -0.93
CA GLN A 70 -8.41 4.77 -0.49
C GLN A 70 -9.66 5.04 0.35
N SER A 71 -9.63 6.04 1.22
CA SER A 71 -10.79 6.41 2.05
C SER A 71 -11.99 6.84 1.20
N VAL A 72 -11.75 7.63 0.15
CA VAL A 72 -12.81 8.06 -0.77
C VAL A 72 -13.41 6.87 -1.52
N GLU A 73 -12.54 6.03 -2.11
CA GLU A 73 -12.98 4.85 -2.86
C GLU A 73 -13.69 3.83 -1.96
N TYR A 74 -13.18 3.63 -0.76
CA TYR A 74 -13.78 2.71 0.20
C TYR A 74 -15.21 3.13 0.57
N ARG A 75 -15.45 4.42 0.77
CA ARG A 75 -16.79 4.94 1.07
C ARG A 75 -17.77 4.73 -0.08
N LYS A 76 -17.29 4.82 -1.32
CA LYS A 76 -18.11 4.55 -2.51
C LYS A 76 -18.52 3.09 -2.60
N LEU A 77 -17.58 2.18 -2.29
CA LEU A 77 -17.81 0.73 -2.38
C LEU A 77 -18.59 0.19 -1.18
N TYR A 78 -18.36 0.73 0.01
CA TYR A 78 -18.89 0.24 1.27
C TYR A 78 -19.43 1.39 2.12
N PRO A 79 -20.54 2.03 1.71
CA PRO A 79 -21.03 3.24 2.39
C PRO A 79 -21.41 3.02 3.85
N ASP A 80 -21.81 1.80 4.23
CA ASP A 80 -22.25 1.49 5.59
C ASP A 80 -21.13 0.99 6.51
N ALA A 81 -19.98 0.60 5.97
CA ALA A 81 -18.87 0.05 6.75
C ALA A 81 -18.30 1.07 7.74
N GLY A 82 -18.21 2.33 7.35
CA GLY A 82 -17.72 3.41 8.21
C GLY A 82 -18.67 3.67 9.38
N ARG A 83 -19.97 3.58 9.18
CA ARG A 83 -20.97 3.75 10.22
C ARG A 83 -20.91 2.61 11.24
N ALA A 84 -20.77 1.37 10.77
CA ALA A 84 -20.64 0.21 11.65
C ALA A 84 -19.41 0.33 12.54
N SER A 85 -18.26 0.74 11.98
CA SER A 85 -17.02 0.95 12.74
C SER A 85 -17.17 2.08 13.75
N ALA A 86 -17.78 3.20 13.38
CA ALA A 86 -18.03 4.32 14.27
C ALA A 86 -18.97 3.92 15.43
N GLY A 87 -20.02 3.15 15.13
CA GLY A 87 -20.93 2.64 16.14
C GLY A 87 -20.23 1.75 17.17
N ARG A 88 -19.32 0.90 16.74
CA ARG A 88 -18.52 0.05 17.64
C ARG A 88 -17.61 0.86 18.54
N LEU A 89 -17.00 1.93 18.02
CA LEU A 89 -16.13 2.79 18.81
C LEU A 89 -16.89 3.62 19.85
N LEU A 90 -18.13 3.95 19.57
CA LEU A 90 -18.98 4.74 20.46
C LEU A 90 -19.73 3.89 21.47
N SER A 91 -19.92 2.63 21.19
CA SER A 91 -20.58 1.70 22.09
C SER A 91 -19.61 1.01 23.04
#